data_dfe884f83165d9aee11e2dc0b4921b4a
#
_entry.id   dfe884f83165d9aee11e2dc0b4921b4a
#
_cell.length_a   1.000
_cell.length_b   1.000
_cell.length_c   1.000
_cell.angle_alpha   90.00
_cell.angle_beta   90.00
_cell.angle_gamma   90.00
#
_symmetry.space_group_name_H-M   'P 1'
#
loop_
_entity.id
_entity.type
_entity.pdbx_description
1 polymer ?
#
loop_
_entity_poly.entity_id
_entity_poly.type
_entity_poly.pdbx_seq_one_letter_code
_entity_poly.pdbx_strand_id
1 'polypeptide(L)' 'MKTSERIRNLREDFDYTQTEIAKLVHVAQTTYSDYENGKVRIPVDTLIALAKIYDVDLNYISGISNIKKHFPNT' A
#
# COMPACT_ATOMS: atom_id res chain seq x y z
N MET A 1 2.87 4.00 12.87
CA MET A 1 1.87 3.06 12.30
C MET A 1 2.58 2.01 11.49
N LYS A 2 2.08 0.77 11.51
CA LYS A 2 2.67 -0.31 10.69
C LYS A 2 2.30 -0.13 9.22
N THR A 3 3.18 -0.57 8.33
CA THR A 3 2.92 -0.56 6.89
C THR A 3 1.62 -1.30 6.54
N SER A 4 1.38 -2.46 7.16
CA SER A 4 0.17 -3.26 6.92
C SER A 4 -1.11 -2.48 7.24
N GLU A 5 -1.11 -1.74 8.33
CA GLU A 5 -2.26 -0.90 8.70
C GLU A 5 -2.43 0.27 7.74
N ARG A 6 -1.31 0.90 7.34
CA ARG A 6 -1.34 2.06 6.45
C ARG A 6 -1.90 1.69 5.07
N ILE A 7 -1.47 0.56 4.50
CA ILE A 7 -1.98 0.16 3.17
C ILE A 7 -3.45 -0.22 3.23
N ARG A 8 -3.90 -0.82 4.33
CA ARG A 8 -5.33 -1.10 4.52
C ARG A 8 -6.15 0.19 4.58
N ASN A 9 -5.69 1.15 5.39
CA ASN A 9 -6.40 2.42 5.55
C ASN A 9 -6.49 3.17 4.23
N LEU A 10 -5.41 3.21 3.46
CA LEU A 10 -5.41 3.86 2.14
C LEU A 10 -6.37 3.15 1.18
N ARG A 11 -6.36 1.83 1.18
CA ARG A 11 -7.26 1.06 0.32
C ARG A 11 -8.73 1.37 0.64
N GLU A 12 -9.07 1.41 1.93
CA GLU A 12 -10.43 1.72 2.37
C GLU A 12 -10.80 3.16 2.03
N ASP A 13 -9.89 4.10 2.23
CA ASP A 13 -10.11 5.51 1.91
C ASP A 13 -10.40 5.72 0.41
N PHE A 14 -9.77 4.91 -0.45
CA PHE A 14 -9.94 5.00 -1.90
C PHE A 14 -11.04 4.07 -2.42
N ASP A 15 -11.75 3.41 -1.52
CA ASP A 15 -12.88 2.51 -1.84
C ASP A 15 -12.51 1.33 -2.75
N TYR A 16 -11.26 0.85 -2.67
CA TYR A 16 -10.85 -0.37 -3.35
C TYR A 16 -11.15 -1.60 -2.50
N THR A 17 -11.56 -2.68 -3.16
CA THR A 17 -11.54 -4.01 -2.54
C THR A 17 -10.13 -4.58 -2.58
N GLN A 18 -9.86 -5.60 -1.75
CA GLN A 18 -8.58 -6.31 -1.80
C GLN A 18 -8.32 -6.92 -3.18
N THR A 19 -9.36 -7.48 -3.80
CA THR A 19 -9.26 -8.07 -5.14
C THR A 19 -8.87 -7.03 -6.18
N GLU A 20 -9.47 -5.85 -6.13
CA GLU A 20 -9.17 -4.77 -7.08
C GLU A 20 -7.73 -4.30 -6.95
N ILE A 21 -7.28 -4.02 -5.72
CA ILE A 21 -5.92 -3.51 -5.54
C ILE A 21 -4.87 -4.59 -5.84
N ALA A 22 -5.16 -5.85 -5.52
CA ALA A 22 -4.26 -6.95 -5.84
C ALA A 22 -4.02 -7.05 -7.35
N LYS A 23 -5.07 -6.89 -8.16
CA LYS A 23 -4.95 -6.87 -9.62
C LYS A 23 -4.07 -5.71 -10.10
N LEU A 24 -4.26 -4.53 -9.52
CA LEU A 24 -3.50 -3.34 -9.94
C LEU A 24 -2.01 -3.47 -9.66
N VAL A 25 -1.63 -4.21 -8.63
CA VAL A 25 -0.21 -4.43 -8.28
C VAL A 25 0.29 -5.82 -8.69
N HIS A 26 -0.51 -6.57 -9.47
CA HIS A 26 -0.12 -7.85 -10.08
C HIS A 26 0.26 -8.93 -9.07
N VAL A 27 -0.48 -9.03 -7.98
CA VAL A 27 -0.31 -10.12 -7.00
C VAL A 27 -1.63 -10.86 -6.81
N ALA A 28 -1.56 -12.09 -6.29
CA ALA A 28 -2.76 -12.83 -5.94
C ALA A 28 -3.48 -12.14 -4.77
N GLN A 29 -4.80 -12.25 -4.74
CA GLN A 29 -5.59 -11.64 -3.67
C GLN A 29 -5.22 -12.19 -2.30
N THR A 30 -4.91 -13.50 -2.20
CA THR A 30 -4.47 -14.11 -0.96
C THR A 30 -3.14 -13.53 -0.49
N THR A 31 -2.20 -13.31 -1.40
CA THR A 31 -0.91 -12.68 -1.10
C THR A 31 -1.11 -11.24 -0.61
N TYR A 32 -1.95 -10.49 -1.30
CA TYR A 32 -2.23 -9.12 -0.87
C TYR A 32 -2.87 -9.09 0.52
N SER A 33 -3.81 -10.00 0.78
CA SER A 33 -4.43 -10.11 2.10
C SER A 33 -3.38 -10.37 3.20
N ASP A 34 -2.39 -11.19 2.90
CA ASP A 34 -1.29 -11.45 3.84
C ASP A 34 -0.46 -10.19 4.12
N TYR A 35 -0.32 -9.29 3.14
CA TYR A 35 0.32 -8.00 3.36
C TYR A 35 -0.43 -7.16 4.39
N GLU A 36 -1.75 -7.07 4.26
CA GLU A 36 -2.58 -6.29 5.19
C GLU A 36 -2.65 -6.90 6.58
N ASN A 37 -2.51 -8.22 6.66
CA ASN A 37 -2.52 -8.95 7.94
C ASN A 37 -1.13 -9.02 8.59
N GLY A 38 -0.10 -8.50 7.95
CA GLY A 38 1.25 -8.50 8.49
C GLY A 38 1.92 -9.87 8.49
N LYS A 39 1.38 -10.84 7.74
CA LYS A 39 1.92 -12.20 7.69
C LYS A 39 3.17 -12.31 6.86
N VAL A 40 3.30 -11.52 5.82
CA VAL A 40 4.47 -11.50 4.93
C VAL A 40 4.90 -10.06 4.69
N ARG A 41 6.17 -9.88 4.35
CA ARG A 41 6.71 -8.56 4.04
C ARG A 41 6.31 -8.17 2.63
N ILE A 42 6.01 -6.89 2.44
CA ILE A 42 5.67 -6.33 1.14
C ILE A 42 6.98 -6.08 0.40
N PRO A 43 7.19 -6.66 -0.80
CA PRO A 43 8.36 -6.30 -1.61
C PRO A 43 8.38 -4.80 -1.91
N VAL A 44 9.58 -4.23 -1.99
CA VAL A 44 9.72 -2.78 -2.19
C VAL A 44 9.05 -2.32 -3.49
N ASP A 45 9.14 -3.12 -4.55
CA ASP A 45 8.51 -2.76 -5.83
C ASP A 45 6.99 -2.69 -5.72
N THR A 46 6.39 -3.61 -4.97
CA THR A 46 4.94 -3.60 -4.71
C THR A 46 4.56 -2.39 -3.87
N LEU A 47 5.36 -2.07 -2.87
CA LEU A 47 5.11 -0.90 -2.02
C LEU A 47 5.17 0.39 -2.83
N ILE A 48 6.15 0.51 -3.74
CA ILE A 48 6.26 1.66 -4.64
C ILE A 48 5.03 1.76 -5.55
N ALA A 49 4.56 0.63 -6.09
CA ALA A 49 3.35 0.61 -6.92
C ALA A 49 2.13 1.10 -6.15
N LEU A 50 1.96 0.65 -4.91
CA LEU A 50 0.87 1.10 -4.05
C LEU A 50 0.98 2.60 -3.75
N ALA A 51 2.18 3.08 -3.48
CA ALA A 51 2.42 4.50 -3.21
C ALA A 51 2.03 5.37 -4.41
N LYS A 52 2.33 4.92 -5.61
CA LYS A 52 1.95 5.62 -6.84
C LYS A 52 0.44 5.64 -7.03
N ILE A 53 -0.23 4.52 -6.78
CA ILE A 53 -1.70 4.42 -6.91
C ILE A 53 -2.39 5.40 -5.98
N TYR A 54 -1.93 5.50 -4.73
CA TYR A 54 -2.53 6.37 -3.72
C TYR A 54 -1.94 7.78 -3.72
N ASP A 55 -0.95 8.05 -4.57
CA ASP A 55 -0.25 9.33 -4.64
C ASP A 55 0.27 9.79 -3.28
N VAL A 56 1.01 8.91 -2.62
CA VAL A 56 1.67 9.20 -1.34
C VAL A 56 3.14 8.83 -1.44
N ASP A 57 3.98 9.47 -0.62
CA ASP A 57 5.40 9.12 -0.61
C ASP A 57 5.67 7.84 0.20
N LEU A 58 6.89 7.32 0.08
CA LEU A 58 7.25 6.07 0.76
C LEU A 58 7.32 6.22 2.28
N ASN A 59 7.67 7.39 2.78
CA ASN A 59 7.69 7.64 4.22
C ASN A 59 6.29 7.49 4.80
N TYR A 60 5.29 8.00 4.11
CA TYR A 60 3.92 7.90 4.57
C TYR A 60 3.40 6.47 4.49
N ILE A 61 3.55 5.82 3.31
CA ILE A 61 2.96 4.50 3.11
C ILE A 61 3.64 3.43 3.98
N SER A 62 4.94 3.58 4.26
CA SER A 62 5.66 2.66 5.14
C SER A 62 5.34 2.85 6.62
N GLY A 63 4.67 3.94 6.97
CA GLY A 63 4.32 4.25 8.35
C GLY A 63 5.40 4.98 9.13
N ILE A 64 6.53 5.32 8.49
CA ILE A 64 7.60 6.09 9.14
C ILE A 64 7.12 7.50 9.50
N SER A 65 6.31 8.09 8.62
CA SER A 65 5.80 9.45 8.79
C SER A 65 4.27 9.44 8.78
N ASN A 66 3.66 10.34 9.54
CA ASN A 66 2.22 10.61 9.48
C ASN A 66 1.90 11.83 8.61
N ILE A 67 2.91 12.42 7.96
CA ILE A 67 2.72 13.56 7.06
C ILE A 67 2.46 13.01 5.67
N LYS A 68 1.26 13.25 5.16
CA LYS A 68 0.83 12.76 3.84
C LYS A 68 1.36 13.70 2.77
N LYS A 69 2.36 13.25 2.03
CA LYS A 69 2.94 13.98 0.90
C LYS A 69 2.68 13.21 -0.38
N HIS A 70 2.61 13.93 -1.50
CA HIS A 70 2.47 13.30 -2.82
C HIS A 70 3.67 12.44 -3.16
N PHE A 71 3.44 11.41 -3.98
CA PHE A 71 4.53 10.61 -4.53
C PHE A 71 5.43 11.53 -5.36
N PRO A 72 6.77 11.44 -5.21
CA PRO A 72 7.66 12.33 -5.94
C PRO A 72 7.54 12.18 -7.45
N ASN A 73 7.37 13.31 -8.15
CA ASN A 73 7.44 13.35 -9.60
C ASN A 73 8.88 13.63 -10.00
N THR A 74 9.40 12.79 -10.87
CA THR A 74 10.75 12.97 -11.41
C THR A 74 10.68 13.38 -12.87
#